data_c4327f857897dd9eef9576aba3d7fc82
#
_entry.id   c4327f857897dd9eef9576aba3d7fc82
#
_cell.length_a   1.000
_cell.length_b   1.000
_cell.length_c   1.000
_cell.angle_alpha   90.00
_cell.angle_beta   90.00
_cell.angle_gamma   90.00
#
_symmetry.space_group_name_H-M   'P 1'
#
loop_
_entity.id
_entity.type
_entity.pdbx_description
1 polymer ?
#
loop_
_entity_poly.entity_id
_entity_poly.type
_entity_poly.pdbx_seq_one_letter_code
_entity_poly.pdbx_strand_id
1 'polypeptide(L)'
;MRLLVKNIARIVGIESTGRLRCCGADMNKLGTLDDAWLLAEDGRFAAFGRMDSLGDIAADEVVDAAGGMLFPSFCDSHTHLVYAGSREREFLDKINGLSYEEIARRGGGILNSADRLHETSEDELYAQAMERVREIAAMGTGCVEIKSGYGLSTGDELKMLRVIRRIRESVPLEVRATFLGAHAVARAYRGRQGEYVDLVCNEMLPAVAAEGLADFVDVFCDEGFFTVEETARILKAARKLGLRAKIHANELAATTPRRSSASTIVST
;
A
#
# COMPACT_ATOMS: atom_id res chain seq x y z
N MET A 1 21.81 -18.38 -2.67
CA MET A 1 20.88 -19.43 -3.18
C MET A 1 20.65 -19.21 -4.67
N ARG A 2 20.83 -20.26 -5.46
CA ARG A 2 20.63 -20.25 -6.93
C ARG A 2 19.39 -21.07 -7.27
N LEU A 3 18.40 -20.43 -7.87
CA LEU A 3 17.15 -21.05 -8.33
C LEU A 3 17.11 -21.02 -9.85
N LEU A 4 17.03 -22.20 -10.48
CA LEU A 4 16.81 -22.34 -11.92
C LEU A 4 15.35 -22.72 -12.19
N VAL A 5 14.65 -21.92 -12.99
CA VAL A 5 13.33 -22.26 -13.52
C VAL A 5 13.48 -22.60 -15.00
N LYS A 6 13.02 -23.78 -15.41
CA LYS A 6 13.13 -24.26 -16.78
C LYS A 6 11.78 -24.68 -17.38
N ASN A 7 11.75 -24.92 -18.68
CA ASN A 7 10.53 -25.31 -19.43
C ASN A 7 9.40 -24.29 -19.27
N ILE A 8 9.76 -22.99 -19.29
CA ILE A 8 8.82 -21.86 -19.22
C ILE A 8 8.29 -21.63 -20.63
N ALA A 9 6.96 -21.76 -20.85
CA ALA A 9 6.37 -21.51 -22.16
C ALA A 9 6.61 -20.06 -22.62
N ARG A 10 6.48 -19.11 -21.68
CA ARG A 10 6.74 -17.68 -21.95
C ARG A 10 7.10 -16.92 -20.69
N ILE A 11 8.16 -16.12 -20.74
CA ILE A 11 8.45 -15.07 -19.78
C ILE A 11 7.81 -13.78 -20.29
N VAL A 12 7.06 -13.06 -19.45
CA VAL A 12 6.39 -11.81 -19.79
C VAL A 12 6.94 -10.67 -18.91
N GLY A 13 7.03 -9.47 -19.45
CA GLY A 13 7.48 -8.29 -18.71
C GLY A 13 8.99 -8.07 -18.75
N ILE A 14 9.69 -8.60 -19.75
CA ILE A 14 11.13 -8.37 -19.93
C ILE A 14 11.37 -6.91 -20.27
N GLU A 15 12.20 -6.23 -19.47
CA GLU A 15 12.65 -4.86 -19.69
C GLU A 15 14.17 -4.83 -19.81
N SER A 16 14.67 -4.53 -21.01
CA SER A 16 16.11 -4.54 -21.34
C SER A 16 16.72 -3.15 -21.45
N THR A 17 15.90 -2.08 -21.38
CA THR A 17 16.37 -0.70 -21.58
C THR A 17 16.65 0.05 -20.27
N GLY A 18 16.36 -0.57 -19.13
CA GLY A 18 16.47 0.07 -17.80
C GLY A 18 15.39 1.12 -17.54
N ARG A 19 14.32 1.13 -18.31
CA ARG A 19 13.20 2.05 -18.15
C ARG A 19 12.45 1.76 -16.85
N LEU A 20 12.32 2.77 -15.99
CA LEU A 20 11.70 2.62 -14.66
C LEU A 20 10.17 2.74 -14.69
N ARG A 21 9.58 3.24 -15.78
CA ARG A 21 8.13 3.38 -15.92
C ARG A 21 7.68 3.40 -17.38
N CYS A 22 6.47 2.92 -17.62
CA CYS A 22 5.76 3.01 -18.90
C CYS A 22 4.53 3.89 -18.73
N CYS A 23 4.17 4.66 -19.75
CA CYS A 23 3.01 5.54 -19.73
C CYS A 23 2.24 5.45 -21.06
N GLY A 24 0.91 5.64 -20.96
CA GLY A 24 0.04 5.70 -22.15
C GLY A 24 0.11 4.42 -22.99
N ALA A 25 0.24 4.55 -24.30
CA ALA A 25 0.24 3.42 -25.24
C ALA A 25 1.39 2.43 -25.07
N ASP A 26 2.45 2.80 -24.36
CA ASP A 26 3.56 1.89 -24.09
C ASP A 26 3.24 0.85 -23.00
N MET A 27 2.19 1.07 -22.21
CA MET A 27 1.79 0.15 -21.14
C MET A 27 1.29 -1.21 -21.67
N ASN A 28 0.86 -1.29 -22.94
CA ASN A 28 0.45 -2.54 -23.59
C ASN A 28 1.57 -3.22 -24.39
N LYS A 29 2.79 -2.66 -24.38
CA LYS A 29 3.96 -3.23 -25.07
C LYS A 29 4.83 -3.96 -24.04
N LEU A 30 4.61 -5.24 -23.89
CA LEU A 30 5.39 -6.07 -22.96
C LEU A 30 6.46 -6.86 -23.74
N GLY A 31 7.70 -6.81 -23.27
CA GLY A 31 8.75 -7.71 -23.74
C GLY A 31 8.43 -9.15 -23.34
N THR A 32 8.60 -10.10 -24.27
CA THR A 32 8.36 -11.52 -24.00
C THR A 32 9.48 -12.38 -24.55
N LEU A 33 9.67 -13.56 -23.96
CA LEU A 33 10.56 -14.61 -24.45
C LEU A 33 9.86 -15.96 -24.35
N ASP A 34 9.73 -16.64 -25.49
CA ASP A 34 9.08 -17.95 -25.57
C ASP A 34 10.10 -19.08 -25.38
N ASP A 35 9.63 -20.25 -24.90
CA ASP A 35 10.43 -21.45 -24.68
C ASP A 35 11.68 -21.12 -23.87
N ALA A 36 11.50 -20.75 -22.60
CA ALA A 36 12.51 -20.06 -21.83
C ALA A 36 12.95 -20.79 -20.56
N TRP A 37 14.09 -20.34 -20.04
CA TRP A 37 14.60 -20.60 -18.70
C TRP A 37 14.98 -19.30 -18.01
N LEU A 38 15.03 -19.33 -16.67
CA LEU A 38 15.44 -18.20 -15.83
C LEU A 38 16.26 -18.69 -14.65
N LEU A 39 17.38 -18.02 -14.38
CA LEU A 39 18.21 -18.20 -13.19
C LEU A 39 18.08 -16.99 -12.27
N ALA A 40 17.73 -17.24 -11.03
CA ALA A 40 17.81 -16.25 -9.96
C ALA A 40 18.94 -16.61 -8.99
N GLU A 41 19.72 -15.61 -8.57
CA GLU A 41 20.80 -15.74 -7.59
C GLU A 41 20.59 -14.67 -6.50
N ASP A 42 20.55 -15.10 -5.25
CA ASP A 42 20.42 -14.25 -4.08
C ASP A 42 19.32 -13.21 -4.20
N GLY A 43 18.14 -13.66 -4.70
CA GLY A 43 16.94 -12.82 -4.84
C GLY A 43 16.97 -11.87 -6.05
N ARG A 44 17.90 -12.04 -7.00
CA ARG A 44 18.01 -11.25 -8.23
C ARG A 44 17.99 -12.13 -9.46
N PHE A 45 17.46 -11.62 -10.56
CA PHE A 45 17.60 -12.27 -11.87
C PHE A 45 19.05 -12.20 -12.34
N ALA A 46 19.71 -13.35 -12.43
CA ALA A 46 21.10 -13.44 -12.85
C ALA A 46 21.21 -13.65 -14.37
N ALA A 47 20.37 -14.51 -14.94
CA ALA A 47 20.35 -14.80 -16.36
C ALA A 47 18.98 -15.35 -16.79
N PHE A 48 18.66 -15.23 -18.06
CA PHE A 48 17.53 -15.91 -18.70
C PHE A 48 17.83 -16.09 -20.20
N GLY A 49 17.17 -17.04 -20.83
CA GLY A 49 17.35 -17.32 -22.23
C GLY A 49 16.34 -18.32 -22.75
N ARG A 50 16.46 -18.67 -24.03
CA ARG A 50 15.67 -19.75 -24.63
C ARG A 50 16.16 -21.11 -24.14
N MET A 51 15.29 -22.12 -24.09
CA MET A 51 15.63 -23.48 -23.64
C MET A 51 16.75 -24.11 -24.47
N ASP A 52 16.80 -23.82 -25.76
CA ASP A 52 17.88 -24.30 -26.65
C ASP A 52 19.27 -23.74 -26.30
N SER A 53 19.31 -22.65 -25.55
CA SER A 53 20.56 -22.05 -25.06
C SER A 53 20.89 -22.43 -23.59
N LEU A 54 20.07 -23.26 -22.94
CA LEU A 54 20.32 -23.70 -21.58
C LEU A 54 21.51 -24.65 -21.55
N GLY A 55 22.64 -24.18 -21.03
CA GLY A 55 23.81 -25.02 -20.78
C GLY A 55 23.71 -25.78 -19.45
N ASP A 56 24.81 -26.36 -19.03
CA ASP A 56 24.92 -26.99 -17.72
C ASP A 56 25.08 -25.94 -16.65
N ILE A 57 23.97 -25.59 -16.00
CA ILE A 57 23.89 -24.56 -14.94
C ILE A 57 23.73 -25.24 -13.58
N ALA A 58 24.74 -25.14 -12.74
CA ALA A 58 24.62 -25.58 -11.35
C ALA A 58 23.64 -24.66 -10.59
N ALA A 59 22.62 -25.24 -9.95
CA ALA A 59 21.64 -24.53 -9.12
C ALA A 59 21.38 -25.31 -7.83
N ASP A 60 21.05 -24.60 -6.76
CA ASP A 60 20.68 -25.20 -5.48
C ASP A 60 19.26 -25.79 -5.55
N GLU A 61 18.40 -25.17 -6.34
CA GLU A 61 17.03 -25.60 -6.57
C GLU A 61 16.67 -25.49 -8.06
N VAL A 62 15.94 -26.48 -8.58
CA VAL A 62 15.46 -26.50 -9.97
C VAL A 62 13.95 -26.67 -9.96
N VAL A 63 13.24 -25.72 -10.56
CA VAL A 63 11.80 -25.76 -10.77
C VAL A 63 11.51 -26.01 -12.25
N ASP A 64 10.73 -27.04 -12.54
CA ASP A 64 10.19 -27.27 -13.87
C ASP A 64 8.83 -26.57 -13.99
N ALA A 65 8.76 -25.53 -14.83
CA ALA A 65 7.51 -24.80 -15.07
C ALA A 65 6.48 -25.61 -15.88
N ALA A 66 6.88 -26.75 -16.43
CA ALA A 66 6.02 -27.68 -17.17
C ALA A 66 5.16 -27.00 -18.25
N GLY A 67 5.70 -26.01 -18.96
CA GLY A 67 4.99 -25.21 -19.95
C GLY A 67 4.15 -24.07 -19.35
N GLY A 68 4.29 -23.78 -18.06
CA GLY A 68 3.70 -22.61 -17.42
C GLY A 68 4.31 -21.30 -17.90
N MET A 69 3.61 -20.19 -17.69
CA MET A 69 4.09 -18.84 -18.01
C MET A 69 4.64 -18.17 -16.75
N LEU A 70 5.68 -17.35 -16.91
CA LEU A 70 6.26 -16.56 -15.84
C LEU A 70 5.92 -15.08 -16.03
N PHE A 71 5.32 -14.48 -15.00
CA PHE A 71 4.96 -13.06 -14.93
C PHE A 71 5.67 -12.39 -13.77
N PRO A 72 5.87 -11.06 -13.81
CA PRO A 72 6.14 -10.28 -12.59
C PRO A 72 5.01 -10.51 -11.58
N SER A 73 5.35 -10.56 -10.29
CA SER A 73 4.35 -10.59 -9.23
C SER A 73 3.47 -9.34 -9.27
N PHE A 74 2.25 -9.45 -8.75
CA PHE A 74 1.38 -8.28 -8.63
C PHE A 74 1.95 -7.26 -7.64
N CYS A 75 1.76 -5.98 -7.96
CA CYS A 75 2.06 -4.87 -7.07
C CYS A 75 0.74 -4.19 -6.69
N ASP A 76 0.30 -4.39 -5.44
CA ASP A 76 -0.89 -3.73 -4.91
C ASP A 76 -0.48 -2.42 -4.23
N SER A 77 -0.76 -1.31 -4.87
CA SER A 77 -0.32 0.03 -4.45
C SER A 77 -1.28 0.73 -3.47
N HIS A 78 -2.32 0.05 -2.98
CA HIS A 78 -3.31 0.64 -2.10
C HIS A 78 -4.03 -0.41 -1.26
N THR A 79 -3.55 -0.66 -0.05
CA THR A 79 -4.22 -1.58 0.88
C THR A 79 -4.31 -1.04 2.30
N HIS A 80 -5.27 -1.62 3.05
CA HIS A 80 -5.42 -1.45 4.49
C HIS A 80 -5.39 -2.84 5.15
N LEU A 81 -4.23 -3.50 5.21
CA LEU A 81 -4.10 -4.85 5.78
C LEU A 81 -4.04 -4.85 7.30
N VAL A 82 -3.64 -3.74 7.93
CA VAL A 82 -3.57 -3.59 9.39
C VAL A 82 -4.83 -2.90 9.89
N TYR A 83 -5.76 -3.69 10.42
CA TYR A 83 -6.99 -3.20 11.05
C TYR A 83 -7.53 -4.24 12.05
N ALA A 84 -8.28 -3.78 13.04
CA ALA A 84 -8.90 -4.61 14.07
C ALA A 84 -10.33 -4.99 13.70
N GLY A 85 -10.59 -6.28 13.55
CA GLY A 85 -11.91 -6.82 13.21
C GLY A 85 -12.33 -6.48 11.78
N SER A 86 -13.43 -7.05 11.36
CA SER A 86 -13.96 -6.88 10.01
C SER A 86 -15.20 -5.99 9.98
N ARG A 87 -15.61 -5.55 8.81
CA ARG A 87 -16.76 -4.66 8.57
C ARG A 87 -17.85 -5.32 7.74
N GLU A 88 -18.00 -6.66 7.82
CA GLU A 88 -18.98 -7.42 7.03
C GLU A 88 -20.41 -6.94 7.29
N ARG A 89 -20.74 -6.55 8.53
CA ARG A 89 -22.08 -6.04 8.87
C ARG A 89 -22.39 -4.75 8.11
N GLU A 90 -21.41 -3.87 7.95
CA GLU A 90 -21.57 -2.63 7.18
C GLU A 90 -21.75 -2.93 5.68
N PHE A 91 -21.12 -3.99 5.17
CA PHE A 91 -21.32 -4.45 3.80
C PHE A 91 -22.75 -4.97 3.59
N LEU A 92 -23.27 -5.74 4.53
CA LEU A 92 -24.69 -6.17 4.52
C LEU A 92 -25.64 -4.98 4.59
N ASP A 93 -25.35 -3.98 5.42
CA ASP A 93 -26.13 -2.76 5.51
C ASP A 93 -26.17 -2.00 4.17
N LYS A 94 -25.04 -1.92 3.46
CA LYS A 94 -24.97 -1.34 2.10
C LYS A 94 -25.80 -2.12 1.09
N ILE A 95 -25.73 -3.45 1.10
CA ILE A 95 -26.56 -4.31 0.23
C ILE A 95 -28.05 -4.08 0.51
N ASN A 96 -28.41 -3.86 1.77
CA ASN A 96 -29.78 -3.56 2.18
C ASN A 96 -30.21 -2.09 1.89
N GLY A 97 -29.36 -1.31 1.21
CA GLY A 97 -29.68 0.04 0.75
C GLY A 97 -29.47 1.15 1.77
N LEU A 98 -28.79 0.89 2.89
CA LEU A 98 -28.46 1.94 3.86
C LEU A 98 -27.40 2.89 3.27
N SER A 99 -27.61 4.18 3.49
CA SER A 99 -26.61 5.19 3.14
C SER A 99 -25.37 5.10 4.06
N TYR A 100 -24.26 5.63 3.57
CA TYR A 100 -23.04 5.72 4.40
C TYR A 100 -23.28 6.48 5.71
N GLU A 101 -24.08 7.55 5.68
CA GLU A 101 -24.45 8.33 6.85
C GLU A 101 -25.26 7.53 7.87
N GLU A 102 -26.18 6.68 7.41
CA GLU A 102 -26.96 5.79 8.28
C GLU A 102 -26.10 4.72 8.91
N ILE A 103 -25.18 4.14 8.16
CA ILE A 103 -24.19 3.16 8.65
C ILE A 103 -23.30 3.81 9.71
N ALA A 104 -22.79 5.02 9.45
CA ALA A 104 -21.97 5.75 10.40
C ALA A 104 -22.75 6.11 11.68
N ARG A 105 -24.04 6.48 11.58
CA ARG A 105 -24.92 6.75 12.72
C ARG A 105 -25.18 5.52 13.58
N ARG A 106 -25.20 4.33 12.97
CA ARG A 106 -25.29 3.02 13.66
C ARG A 106 -23.99 2.57 14.31
N GLY A 107 -22.95 3.40 14.28
CA GLY A 107 -21.65 3.10 14.87
C GLY A 107 -20.67 2.41 13.91
N GLY A 108 -20.95 2.41 12.60
CA GLY A 108 -20.02 1.95 11.56
C GLY A 108 -19.02 3.02 11.11
N GLY A 109 -18.25 2.70 10.09
CA GLY A 109 -17.29 3.61 9.48
C GLY A 109 -15.91 3.63 10.14
N ILE A 110 -15.08 4.57 9.69
CA ILE A 110 -13.67 4.71 10.10
C ILE A 110 -13.54 4.86 11.62
N LEU A 111 -14.44 5.64 12.25
CA LEU A 111 -14.38 5.90 13.69
C LEU A 111 -14.63 4.66 14.54
N ASN A 112 -15.50 3.73 14.11
CA ASN A 112 -15.69 2.46 14.78
C ASN A 112 -14.46 1.54 14.63
N SER A 113 -13.82 1.56 13.48
CA SER A 113 -12.56 0.85 13.28
C SER A 113 -11.45 1.40 14.18
N ALA A 114 -11.42 2.72 14.40
CA ALA A 114 -10.47 3.37 15.30
C ALA A 114 -10.71 2.97 16.77
N ASP A 115 -11.95 2.96 17.23
CA ASP A 115 -12.28 2.54 18.60
C ASP A 115 -11.81 1.08 18.87
N ARG A 116 -12.08 0.15 17.95
CA ARG A 116 -11.61 -1.24 18.04
C ARG A 116 -10.09 -1.35 18.01
N LEU A 117 -9.43 -0.60 17.12
CA LEU A 117 -7.98 -0.61 16.99
C LEU A 117 -7.31 -0.09 18.27
N HIS A 118 -7.90 0.92 18.92
CA HIS A 118 -7.41 1.45 20.18
C HIS A 118 -7.30 0.35 21.27
N GLU A 119 -8.32 -0.50 21.37
CA GLU A 119 -8.43 -1.59 22.36
C GLU A 119 -7.58 -2.82 21.98
N THR A 120 -7.16 -2.96 20.71
CA THR A 120 -6.43 -4.13 20.20
C THR A 120 -4.94 -3.96 20.41
N SER A 121 -4.29 -4.99 20.94
CA SER A 121 -2.85 -5.00 21.13
C SER A 121 -2.07 -5.04 19.81
N GLU A 122 -0.81 -4.61 19.84
CA GLU A 122 0.08 -4.66 18.65
C GLU A 122 0.28 -6.11 18.16
N ASP A 123 0.43 -7.08 19.09
CA ASP A 123 0.59 -8.48 18.73
C ASP A 123 -0.65 -9.08 18.06
N GLU A 124 -1.82 -8.72 18.55
CA GLU A 124 -3.09 -9.18 17.96
C GLU A 124 -3.31 -8.54 16.58
N LEU A 125 -3.04 -7.24 16.41
CA LEU A 125 -3.08 -6.58 15.11
C LEU A 125 -2.12 -7.24 14.12
N TYR A 126 -0.91 -7.57 14.57
CA TYR A 126 0.07 -8.27 13.75
C TYR A 126 -0.43 -9.66 13.34
N ALA A 127 -0.95 -10.44 14.25
CA ALA A 127 -1.46 -11.78 13.96
C ALA A 127 -2.58 -11.76 12.93
N GLN A 128 -3.57 -10.86 13.12
CA GLN A 128 -4.67 -10.66 12.17
C GLN A 128 -4.18 -10.18 10.79
N ALA A 129 -3.23 -9.26 10.76
CA ALA A 129 -2.67 -8.75 9.51
C ALA A 129 -1.90 -9.84 8.76
N MET A 130 -1.16 -10.70 9.46
CA MET A 130 -0.39 -11.79 8.84
C MET A 130 -1.26 -12.85 8.16
N GLU A 131 -2.49 -13.06 8.60
CA GLU A 131 -3.44 -13.93 7.90
C GLU A 131 -3.75 -13.35 6.50
N ARG A 132 -4.08 -12.06 6.42
CA ARG A 132 -4.36 -11.34 5.17
C ARG A 132 -3.13 -11.26 4.26
N VAL A 133 -1.95 -11.06 4.85
CA VAL A 133 -0.67 -11.04 4.09
C VAL A 133 -0.39 -12.38 3.44
N ARG A 134 -0.63 -13.51 4.13
CA ARG A 134 -0.47 -14.85 3.55
C ARG A 134 -1.47 -15.08 2.41
N GLU A 135 -2.71 -14.60 2.55
CA GLU A 135 -3.73 -14.72 1.52
C GLU A 135 -3.32 -13.98 0.24
N ILE A 136 -2.93 -12.70 0.33
CA ILE A 136 -2.50 -11.94 -0.86
C ILE A 136 -1.22 -12.50 -1.48
N ALA A 137 -0.28 -12.99 -0.67
CA ALA A 137 0.92 -13.65 -1.16
C ALA A 137 0.58 -14.92 -1.95
N ALA A 138 -0.36 -15.74 -1.46
CA ALA A 138 -0.84 -16.94 -2.15
C ALA A 138 -1.55 -16.62 -3.48
N MET A 139 -2.13 -15.41 -3.61
CA MET A 139 -2.72 -14.91 -4.85
C MET A 139 -1.71 -14.29 -5.82
N GLY A 140 -0.41 -14.28 -5.48
CA GLY A 140 0.65 -13.80 -6.37
C GLY A 140 1.08 -12.35 -6.15
N THR A 141 0.67 -11.70 -5.07
CA THR A 141 1.15 -10.36 -4.69
C THR A 141 2.58 -10.46 -4.18
N GLY A 142 3.52 -9.78 -4.83
CA GLY A 142 4.93 -9.70 -4.42
C GLY A 142 5.34 -8.33 -3.89
N CYS A 143 4.53 -7.31 -4.15
CA CYS A 143 4.74 -5.96 -3.64
C CYS A 143 3.41 -5.40 -3.12
N VAL A 144 3.41 -4.79 -1.93
CA VAL A 144 2.19 -4.25 -1.32
C VAL A 144 2.47 -2.93 -0.60
N GLU A 145 1.60 -1.96 -0.78
CA GLU A 145 1.53 -0.79 0.07
C GLU A 145 0.51 -1.04 1.18
N ILE A 146 0.91 -0.81 2.43
CA ILE A 146 0.04 -0.91 3.60
C ILE A 146 -0.09 0.46 4.24
N LYS A 147 -1.32 0.94 4.38
CA LYS A 147 -1.64 2.23 5.01
C LYS A 147 -2.02 2.07 6.47
N SER A 148 -1.64 3.05 7.30
CA SER A 148 -2.28 3.31 8.59
C SER A 148 -3.64 4.01 8.39
N GLY A 149 -4.13 4.77 9.36
CA GLY A 149 -5.31 5.61 9.18
C GLY A 149 -6.56 5.15 9.93
N TYR A 150 -6.46 4.09 10.69
CA TYR A 150 -7.48 3.69 11.66
C TYR A 150 -7.07 3.96 13.11
N GLY A 151 -5.92 4.58 13.34
CA GLY A 151 -5.47 4.96 14.67
C GLY A 151 -6.11 6.27 15.14
N LEU A 152 -6.08 7.28 14.30
CA LEU A 152 -6.59 8.64 14.52
C LEU A 152 -6.05 9.31 15.78
N SER A 153 -5.04 8.75 16.41
CA SER A 153 -4.25 9.30 17.51
C SER A 153 -2.77 9.04 17.24
N THR A 154 -1.87 9.82 17.84
CA THR A 154 -0.43 9.63 17.66
C THR A 154 -0.02 8.20 18.04
N GLY A 155 -0.47 7.72 19.20
CA GLY A 155 -0.10 6.40 19.70
C GLY A 155 -0.60 5.25 18.82
N ASP A 156 -1.85 5.32 18.37
CA ASP A 156 -2.46 4.25 17.58
C ASP A 156 -1.99 4.25 16.13
N GLU A 157 -1.71 5.41 15.53
CA GLU A 157 -1.09 5.49 14.22
C GLU A 157 0.33 4.90 14.23
N LEU A 158 1.14 5.22 15.25
CA LEU A 158 2.45 4.62 15.44
C LEU A 158 2.36 3.10 15.67
N LYS A 159 1.37 2.63 16.46
CA LYS A 159 1.08 1.21 16.67
C LYS A 159 0.84 0.49 15.34
N MET A 160 -0.02 1.03 14.47
CA MET A 160 -0.26 0.47 13.14
C MET A 160 1.02 0.42 12.29
N LEU A 161 1.77 1.50 12.25
CA LEU A 161 2.99 1.59 11.44
C LEU A 161 4.11 0.67 11.96
N ARG A 162 4.21 0.45 13.27
CA ARG A 162 5.12 -0.54 13.87
C ARG A 162 4.72 -1.97 13.48
N VAL A 163 3.42 -2.28 13.43
CA VAL A 163 2.92 -3.55 12.88
C VAL A 163 3.33 -3.70 11.41
N ILE A 164 3.18 -2.66 10.59
CA ILE A 164 3.60 -2.69 9.18
C ILE A 164 5.11 -2.94 9.06
N ARG A 165 5.94 -2.29 9.88
CA ARG A 165 7.39 -2.54 9.92
C ARG A 165 7.69 -4.01 10.28
N ARG A 166 7.02 -4.55 11.28
CA ARG A 166 7.16 -5.95 11.70
C ARG A 166 6.75 -6.93 10.61
N ILE A 167 5.70 -6.63 9.83
CA ILE A 167 5.31 -7.41 8.64
C ILE A 167 6.44 -7.36 7.60
N ARG A 168 6.95 -6.17 7.25
CA ARG A 168 8.06 -5.99 6.30
C ARG A 168 9.28 -6.85 6.65
N GLU A 169 9.59 -6.97 7.93
CA GLU A 169 10.74 -7.75 8.44
C GLU A 169 10.48 -9.26 8.46
N SER A 170 9.21 -9.71 8.34
CA SER A 170 8.80 -11.10 8.54
C SER A 170 8.45 -11.85 7.26
N VAL A 171 8.31 -11.16 6.11
CA VAL A 171 7.81 -11.75 4.87
C VAL A 171 8.72 -11.45 3.68
N PRO A 172 8.78 -12.33 2.68
CA PRO A 172 9.54 -12.10 1.46
C PRO A 172 8.80 -11.20 0.45
N LEU A 173 7.94 -10.31 0.92
CA LEU A 173 7.23 -9.34 0.09
C LEU A 173 7.90 -7.98 0.19
N GLU A 174 7.88 -7.22 -0.91
CA GLU A 174 8.22 -5.80 -0.86
C GLU A 174 7.07 -5.02 -0.22
N VAL A 175 7.25 -4.57 1.01
CA VAL A 175 6.23 -3.84 1.77
C VAL A 175 6.59 -2.35 1.83
N ARG A 176 5.67 -1.49 1.41
CA ARG A 176 5.76 -0.03 1.56
C ARG A 176 4.74 0.45 2.58
N ALA A 177 5.19 1.30 3.51
CA ALA A 177 4.34 1.86 4.55
C ALA A 177 3.88 3.26 4.19
N THR A 178 2.59 3.54 4.38
CA THR A 178 2.01 4.87 4.19
C THR A 178 1.33 5.33 5.48
N PHE A 179 1.75 6.48 5.98
CA PHE A 179 1.06 7.16 7.07
C PHE A 179 -0.18 7.87 6.54
N LEU A 180 -1.35 7.55 7.08
CA LEU A 180 -2.64 8.12 6.70
C LEU A 180 -3.39 8.67 7.94
N GLY A 181 -2.72 9.40 8.83
CA GLY A 181 -3.36 9.99 10.00
C GLY A 181 -4.50 10.96 9.65
N ALA A 182 -4.46 11.54 8.45
CA ALA A 182 -5.54 12.35 7.89
C ALA A 182 -6.53 11.52 7.06
N HIS A 183 -7.03 10.41 7.60
CA HIS A 183 -8.07 9.56 7.01
C HIS A 183 -9.48 10.03 7.42
N ALA A 184 -9.65 10.41 8.67
CA ALA A 184 -10.85 11.07 9.20
C ALA A 184 -10.46 11.92 10.42
N VAL A 185 -11.35 12.81 10.85
CA VAL A 185 -11.15 13.59 12.07
C VAL A 185 -11.53 12.72 13.28
N ALA A 186 -10.60 12.55 14.22
CA ALA A 186 -10.85 11.78 15.44
C ALA A 186 -12.03 12.35 16.24
N ARG A 187 -12.78 11.49 16.96
CA ARG A 187 -13.95 11.89 17.77
C ARG A 187 -13.63 13.00 18.75
N ALA A 188 -12.45 12.99 19.37
CA ALA A 188 -11.98 13.99 20.31
C ALA A 188 -11.85 15.40 19.70
N TYR A 189 -11.74 15.48 18.37
CA TYR A 189 -11.60 16.73 17.61
C TYR A 189 -12.86 17.10 16.81
N ARG A 190 -14.01 16.49 17.11
CA ARG A 190 -15.26 16.81 16.40
C ARG A 190 -15.57 18.31 16.48
N GLY A 191 -15.78 18.94 15.31
CA GLY A 191 -15.97 20.40 15.19
C GLY A 191 -14.69 21.25 15.33
N ARG A 192 -13.51 20.61 15.49
CA ARG A 192 -12.21 21.26 15.65
C ARG A 192 -11.18 20.70 14.68
N GLN A 193 -11.58 20.53 13.39
CA GLN A 193 -10.75 19.90 12.35
C GLN A 193 -9.39 20.57 12.18
N GLY A 194 -9.31 21.91 12.27
CA GLY A 194 -8.05 22.63 12.20
C GLY A 194 -7.05 22.22 13.30
N GLU A 195 -7.53 21.97 14.53
CA GLU A 195 -6.69 21.47 15.61
C GLU A 195 -6.23 20.01 15.36
N TYR A 196 -7.06 19.19 14.71
CA TYR A 196 -6.66 17.84 14.30
C TYR A 196 -5.57 17.89 13.21
N VAL A 197 -5.70 18.81 12.26
CA VAL A 197 -4.65 19.05 11.26
C VAL A 197 -3.35 19.51 11.92
N ASP A 198 -3.44 20.33 12.99
CA ASP A 198 -2.29 20.72 13.79
C ASP A 198 -1.64 19.52 14.48
N LEU A 199 -2.42 18.61 15.06
CA LEU A 199 -1.93 17.35 15.63
C LEU A 199 -1.20 16.51 14.59
N VAL A 200 -1.78 16.32 13.40
CA VAL A 200 -1.16 15.57 12.31
C VAL A 200 0.17 16.19 11.90
N CYS A 201 0.21 17.52 11.72
CA CYS A 201 1.41 18.21 11.22
C CYS A 201 2.52 18.32 12.25
N ASN A 202 2.17 18.59 13.52
CA ASN A 202 3.12 19.02 14.53
C ASN A 202 3.50 17.92 15.53
N GLU A 203 2.75 16.81 15.56
CA GLU A 203 2.99 15.70 16.48
C GLU A 203 3.11 14.36 15.73
N MET A 204 2.06 13.92 14.99
CA MET A 204 2.08 12.62 14.34
C MET A 204 3.19 12.50 13.29
N LEU A 205 3.28 13.41 12.34
CA LEU A 205 4.29 13.40 11.28
C LEU A 205 5.72 13.41 11.83
N PRO A 206 6.10 14.31 12.78
CA PRO A 206 7.40 14.26 13.41
C PRO A 206 7.69 12.93 14.11
N ALA A 207 6.72 12.34 14.82
CA ALA A 207 6.90 11.07 15.51
C ALA A 207 7.11 9.91 14.51
N VAL A 208 6.32 9.85 13.44
CA VAL A 208 6.46 8.86 12.36
C VAL A 208 7.83 8.96 11.69
N ALA A 209 8.29 10.19 11.40
CA ALA A 209 9.58 10.43 10.78
C ALA A 209 10.75 10.09 11.71
N ALA A 210 10.64 10.40 13.00
CA ALA A 210 11.67 10.10 14.00
C ALA A 210 11.93 8.60 14.15
N GLU A 211 10.90 7.76 14.01
CA GLU A 211 11.03 6.31 14.02
C GLU A 211 11.28 5.69 12.63
N GLY A 212 11.26 6.47 11.56
CA GLY A 212 11.45 5.97 10.19
C GLY A 212 10.38 4.97 9.75
N LEU A 213 9.12 5.16 10.17
CA LEU A 213 8.05 4.16 10.03
C LEU A 213 7.32 4.19 8.69
N ALA A 214 7.42 5.26 7.90
CA ALA A 214 6.67 5.41 6.68
C ALA A 214 7.53 5.83 5.48
N ASP A 215 7.20 5.30 4.30
CA ASP A 215 7.78 5.70 3.01
C ASP A 215 6.99 6.86 2.40
N PHE A 216 5.69 6.92 2.70
CA PHE A 216 4.75 7.89 2.14
C PHE A 216 3.84 8.48 3.23
N VAL A 217 3.28 9.64 2.92
CA VAL A 217 2.14 10.24 3.60
C VAL A 217 0.97 10.29 2.63
N ASP A 218 -0.24 10.09 3.14
CA ASP A 218 -1.48 10.17 2.38
C ASP A 218 -2.51 11.01 3.13
N VAL A 219 -3.45 11.61 2.40
CA VAL A 219 -4.52 12.44 2.95
C VAL A 219 -5.81 12.14 2.21
N PHE A 220 -6.91 11.97 2.93
CA PHE A 220 -8.24 11.84 2.33
C PHE A 220 -8.81 13.22 2.03
N CYS A 221 -8.50 13.72 0.83
CA CYS A 221 -8.91 15.03 0.31
C CYS A 221 -10.20 14.88 -0.48
N ASP A 222 -11.35 14.94 0.20
CA ASP A 222 -12.66 14.81 -0.45
C ASP A 222 -13.73 15.59 0.29
N GLU A 223 -14.92 15.71 -0.29
CA GLU A 223 -16.05 16.38 0.35
C GLU A 223 -16.44 15.68 1.66
N GLY A 224 -16.53 16.46 2.74
CA GLY A 224 -16.81 15.94 4.09
C GLY A 224 -15.58 15.40 4.84
N PHE A 225 -14.40 15.42 4.23
CA PHE A 225 -13.12 15.05 4.85
C PHE A 225 -12.16 16.25 4.90
N PHE A 226 -10.92 16.10 4.40
CA PHE A 226 -9.94 17.21 4.46
C PHE A 226 -10.03 18.07 3.19
N THR A 227 -9.95 19.38 3.38
CA THR A 227 -9.94 20.35 2.28
C THR A 227 -8.62 20.33 1.51
N VAL A 228 -8.61 20.94 0.33
CA VAL A 228 -7.39 21.10 -0.50
C VAL A 228 -6.32 21.89 0.26
N GLU A 229 -6.70 22.92 1.01
CA GLU A 229 -5.79 23.75 1.80
C GLU A 229 -5.17 22.99 2.97
N GLU A 230 -5.97 22.21 3.70
CA GLU A 230 -5.50 21.34 4.80
C GLU A 230 -4.59 20.23 4.25
N THR A 231 -4.97 19.61 3.14
CA THR A 231 -4.15 18.62 2.44
C THR A 231 -2.81 19.20 2.03
N ALA A 232 -2.80 20.38 1.41
CA ALA A 232 -1.56 21.06 1.03
C ALA A 232 -0.67 21.36 2.24
N ARG A 233 -1.25 21.71 3.37
CA ARG A 233 -0.54 21.97 4.63
C ARG A 233 0.13 20.70 5.16
N ILE A 234 -0.62 19.58 5.23
CA ILE A 234 -0.11 18.29 5.70
C ILE A 234 1.02 17.79 4.79
N LEU A 235 0.82 17.80 3.46
CA LEU A 235 1.83 17.33 2.50
C LEU A 235 3.09 18.19 2.51
N LYS A 236 2.97 19.52 2.73
CA LYS A 236 4.14 20.40 2.91
C LYS A 236 4.92 20.07 4.20
N ALA A 237 4.22 19.74 5.29
CA ALA A 237 4.85 19.30 6.53
C ALA A 237 5.59 17.97 6.34
N ALA A 238 4.95 16.99 5.72
CA ALA A 238 5.54 15.69 5.42
C ALA A 238 6.78 15.77 4.52
N ARG A 239 6.75 16.64 3.49
CA ARG A 239 7.91 16.86 2.60
C ARG A 239 9.15 17.35 3.34
N LYS A 240 8.99 18.22 4.35
CA LYS A 240 10.11 18.70 5.17
C LYS A 240 10.78 17.58 5.97
N LEU A 241 10.05 16.49 6.20
CA LEU A 241 10.51 15.30 6.91
C LEU A 241 10.97 14.18 5.95
N GLY A 242 11.02 14.46 4.63
CA GLY A 242 11.46 13.50 3.62
C GLY A 242 10.41 12.47 3.18
N LEU A 243 9.17 12.59 3.63
CA LEU A 243 8.08 11.69 3.23
C LEU A 243 7.53 12.08 1.86
N ARG A 244 7.27 11.07 1.02
CA ARG A 244 6.68 11.25 -0.31
C ARG A 244 5.16 11.30 -0.21
N ALA A 245 4.53 12.13 -1.05
CA ALA A 245 3.09 12.38 -1.00
C ALA A 245 2.27 11.39 -1.83
N LYS A 246 1.13 10.98 -1.30
CA LYS A 246 -0.03 10.38 -1.99
C LYS A 246 -1.28 11.18 -1.61
N ILE A 247 -2.37 11.01 -2.34
CA ILE A 247 -3.64 11.68 -2.06
C ILE A 247 -4.78 10.76 -2.47
N HIS A 248 -5.74 10.55 -1.56
CA HIS A 248 -7.10 10.10 -1.91
C HIS A 248 -7.89 11.33 -2.36
N ALA A 249 -8.43 11.33 -3.55
CA ALA A 249 -9.23 12.44 -4.07
C ALA A 249 -10.22 11.97 -5.13
N ASN A 250 -11.34 12.66 -5.26
CA ASN A 250 -12.40 12.37 -6.24
C ASN A 250 -13.05 10.99 -6.06
N GLU A 251 -13.13 10.49 -4.84
CA GLU A 251 -13.78 9.22 -4.53
C GLU A 251 -15.28 9.41 -4.31
N LEU A 252 -15.68 10.44 -3.57
CA LEU A 252 -17.07 10.74 -3.23
C LEU A 252 -17.64 11.87 -4.09
N ALA A 253 -16.84 12.89 -4.38
CA ALA A 253 -17.22 14.03 -5.19
C ALA A 253 -16.05 14.48 -6.06
N ALA A 254 -16.35 15.15 -7.19
CA ALA A 254 -15.33 15.80 -8.00
C ALA A 254 -14.73 16.98 -7.23
N THR A 255 -13.74 16.73 -6.40
CA THR A 255 -12.91 17.78 -5.83
C THR A 255 -12.03 18.30 -6.95
N THR A 256 -12.41 19.47 -7.53
CA THR A 256 -11.58 20.12 -8.54
C THR A 256 -10.49 20.91 -7.81
N PRO A 257 -9.27 20.37 -7.61
CA PRO A 257 -8.15 21.22 -7.25
C PRO A 257 -7.98 22.14 -8.47
N ARG A 258 -8.14 23.44 -8.29
CA ARG A 258 -7.72 24.38 -9.35
C ARG A 258 -6.30 23.97 -9.72
N ARG A 259 -6.04 23.77 -11.03
CA ARG A 259 -4.76 23.23 -11.58
C ARG A 259 -3.48 23.87 -11.00
N SER A 260 -3.58 25.06 -10.39
CA SER A 260 -2.48 25.78 -9.79
C SER A 260 -1.95 25.21 -8.45
N SER A 261 -2.72 24.42 -7.72
CA SER A 261 -2.27 23.85 -6.43
C SER A 261 -1.91 22.37 -6.49
N ALA A 262 -2.60 21.58 -7.31
CA ALA A 262 -2.33 20.14 -7.44
C ALA A 262 -1.04 19.84 -8.22
N SER A 263 -0.69 20.64 -9.24
CA SER A 263 0.56 20.47 -9.98
C SER A 263 1.82 20.70 -9.12
N THR A 264 1.71 21.44 -8.04
CA THR A 264 2.81 21.69 -7.09
C THR A 264 2.96 20.56 -6.06
N ILE A 265 1.92 19.74 -5.86
CA ILE A 265 1.89 18.68 -4.86
C ILE A 265 2.37 17.33 -5.45
N VAL A 266 2.12 17.09 -6.73
CA VAL A 266 2.39 15.80 -7.40
C VAL A 266 3.67 15.81 -8.23
N SER A 267 4.27 16.96 -8.52
CA SER A 267 5.49 17.06 -9.31
C SER A 267 6.73 17.10 -8.43
N THR A 268 7.17 15.95 -7.98
CA THR A 268 8.61 15.61 -7.80
C THR A 268 8.75 14.15 -7.46
#